data_ad9af37e7d5cf6daf5f9e8fe20fcb2a2
#
_entry.id   ad9af37e7d5cf6daf5f9e8fe20fcb2a2
#
_cell.length_a   1.000
_cell.length_b   1.000
_cell.length_c   1.000
_cell.angle_alpha   90.00
_cell.angle_beta   90.00
_cell.angle_gamma   90.00
#
_symmetry.space_group_name_H-M   'P 1'
#
loop_
_entity.id
_entity.type
_entity.pdbx_description
1 polymer ?
#
loop_
_entity_poly.entity_id
_entity_poly.type
_entity_poly.pdbx_seq_one_letter_code
_entity_poly.pdbx_strand_id
1 'polypeptide(L)'
;MSREKTSIVFTGDIGFDRYMDHRWEDDGLLSKPILDFFHSADHVAANVEGALIDAVDDGSRGVFFHAMNPAATRVLKNMGADIWCIGNNHTMDAGREGVISTRRIAGDMGCLTIGAGLNETEASEPIYLDEAGGIGMFGVAYMAECTPATATEPGIFRWDDMDAIKRRIDEVRARCRWCVVVSHGGEEFTSMPSPYTRNRYLQYLELGADVVVAHHPHVPENYELFPDLSSGRCFASLNPPCGKAIFYSLGNFIFDTNYQRAHLYTDTGVLLKLIFTEEKLNFEAMGIRIVRGEEKVVEAPLPDIFTDIPAGEYALLSPLAAKAFVREDMRKMVYLEPERFTDAPQEVWDGYFFSAEPDGYCEGTHMDFHIIVPFSKTAEEGAWKHSKLEKVKEYMLRQL
;
A
#
# COMPACT_ATOMS: atom_id res chain seq x y z
N MET A 1 -25.25 -23.80 -2.70
CA MET A 1 -25.57 -22.57 -3.46
C MET A 1 -24.50 -21.56 -3.10
N SER A 2 -23.75 -21.04 -4.08
CA SER A 2 -22.82 -19.94 -3.83
C SER A 2 -23.58 -18.75 -3.27
N ARG A 3 -22.97 -17.98 -2.34
CA ARG A 3 -23.60 -16.73 -1.87
C ARG A 3 -23.67 -15.76 -3.04
N GLU A 4 -24.83 -15.13 -3.23
CA GLU A 4 -25.05 -14.13 -4.30
C GLU A 4 -24.23 -12.84 -4.10
N LYS A 5 -23.74 -12.64 -2.89
CA LYS A 5 -22.93 -11.47 -2.47
C LYS A 5 -21.84 -11.89 -1.53
N THR A 6 -20.66 -11.29 -1.69
CA THR A 6 -19.57 -11.39 -0.71
C THR A 6 -18.83 -10.07 -0.60
N SER A 7 -18.12 -9.89 0.51
CA SER A 7 -17.36 -8.68 0.81
C SER A 7 -15.97 -9.01 1.34
N ILE A 8 -14.99 -8.22 0.91
CA ILE A 8 -13.59 -8.35 1.31
C ILE A 8 -13.12 -7.01 1.84
N VAL A 9 -12.63 -6.95 3.08
CA VAL A 9 -11.93 -5.77 3.60
C VAL A 9 -10.44 -5.91 3.34
N PHE A 10 -9.86 -4.91 2.71
CA PHE A 10 -8.41 -4.76 2.54
C PHE A 10 -7.88 -3.79 3.59
N THR A 11 -6.75 -4.14 4.21
CA THR A 11 -6.04 -3.26 5.14
C THR A 11 -4.99 -2.43 4.42
N GLY A 12 -4.50 -1.37 5.06
CA GLY A 12 -3.19 -0.80 4.76
C GLY A 12 -2.05 -1.69 5.24
N ASP A 13 -0.84 -1.15 5.27
CA ASP A 13 0.39 -1.87 5.59
C ASP A 13 0.43 -2.31 7.07
N ILE A 14 0.81 -3.56 7.32
CA ILE A 14 0.91 -4.15 8.66
C ILE A 14 2.34 -4.63 8.91
N GLY A 15 2.99 -4.04 9.91
CA GLY A 15 4.28 -4.46 10.43
C GLY A 15 4.33 -4.31 11.95
N PHE A 16 4.49 -5.43 12.65
CA PHE A 16 4.59 -5.46 14.12
C PHE A 16 6.05 -5.42 14.56
N ASP A 17 6.74 -4.35 14.25
CA ASP A 17 8.08 -4.07 14.72
C ASP A 17 8.21 -2.62 15.21
N ARG A 18 9.37 -2.21 15.69
CA ARG A 18 9.67 -0.86 16.18
C ARG A 18 8.63 -0.39 17.21
N TYR A 19 7.86 0.66 16.90
CA TYR A 19 6.84 1.19 17.81
C TYR A 19 5.63 0.27 17.97
N MET A 20 5.41 -0.63 17.01
CA MET A 20 4.34 -1.62 17.06
C MET A 20 4.78 -2.95 17.68
N ASP A 21 6.06 -3.09 18.04
CA ASP A 21 6.55 -4.28 18.73
C ASP A 21 5.82 -4.47 20.04
N HIS A 22 5.46 -5.72 20.35
CA HIS A 22 4.65 -6.12 21.50
C HIS A 22 3.24 -5.53 21.61
N ARG A 23 2.82 -4.65 20.66
CA ARG A 23 1.47 -4.08 20.69
C ARG A 23 0.38 -5.12 20.43
N TRP A 24 0.73 -6.27 19.86
CA TRP A 24 -0.19 -7.41 19.75
C TRP A 24 -0.69 -7.94 21.10
N GLU A 25 -0.03 -7.63 22.21
CA GLU A 25 -0.45 -8.00 23.56
C GLU A 25 -1.59 -7.13 24.10
N ASP A 26 -1.81 -5.96 23.54
CA ASP A 26 -2.85 -5.00 23.95
C ASP A 26 -4.18 -5.32 23.24
N ASP A 27 -5.18 -5.76 23.98
CA ASP A 27 -6.53 -6.00 23.47
C ASP A 27 -7.22 -4.70 22.97
N GLY A 28 -6.72 -3.54 23.40
CA GLY A 28 -7.19 -2.22 22.99
C GLY A 28 -6.39 -1.61 21.83
N LEU A 29 -5.50 -2.35 21.16
CA LEU A 29 -4.73 -1.87 20.00
C LEU A 29 -5.65 -1.34 18.91
N LEU A 30 -6.72 -2.06 18.59
CA LEU A 30 -7.71 -1.66 17.59
C LEU A 30 -8.99 -1.19 18.28
N SER A 31 -9.50 -0.03 17.88
CA SER A 31 -10.77 0.45 18.39
C SER A 31 -11.94 -0.46 17.98
N LYS A 32 -13.02 -0.41 18.78
CA LYS A 32 -14.20 -1.24 18.49
C LYS A 32 -14.82 -0.98 17.10
N PRO A 33 -14.97 0.25 16.62
CA PRO A 33 -15.49 0.50 15.26
C PRO A 33 -14.65 -0.16 14.16
N ILE A 34 -13.32 -0.20 14.31
CA ILE A 34 -12.43 -0.91 13.37
C ILE A 34 -12.71 -2.40 13.39
N LEU A 35 -12.80 -3.02 14.57
CA LEU A 35 -13.13 -4.46 14.69
C LEU A 35 -14.53 -4.76 14.13
N ASP A 36 -15.52 -3.92 14.42
CA ASP A 36 -16.86 -4.06 13.86
C ASP A 36 -16.87 -3.97 12.33
N PHE A 37 -16.01 -3.12 11.74
CA PHE A 37 -15.86 -3.00 10.29
C PHE A 37 -15.30 -4.28 9.68
N PHE A 38 -14.24 -4.85 10.27
CA PHE A 38 -13.70 -6.14 9.84
C PHE A 38 -14.74 -7.26 9.95
N HIS A 39 -15.38 -7.40 11.10
CA HIS A 39 -16.35 -8.46 11.35
C HIS A 39 -17.65 -8.32 10.55
N SER A 40 -17.85 -7.17 9.90
CA SER A 40 -18.97 -6.96 8.97
C SER A 40 -18.73 -7.50 7.57
N ALA A 41 -17.50 -7.97 7.28
CA ALA A 41 -17.13 -8.54 5.99
C ALA A 41 -17.08 -10.07 6.03
N ASP A 42 -17.15 -10.69 4.86
CA ASP A 42 -17.02 -12.15 4.72
C ASP A 42 -15.56 -12.58 4.74
N HIS A 43 -14.65 -11.75 4.22
CA HIS A 43 -13.21 -11.99 4.17
C HIS A 43 -12.43 -10.73 4.56
N VAL A 44 -11.20 -10.92 5.03
CA VAL A 44 -10.24 -9.84 5.32
C VAL A 44 -8.90 -10.17 4.67
N ALA A 45 -8.50 -9.32 3.73
CA ALA A 45 -7.20 -9.35 3.06
C ALA A 45 -6.23 -8.39 3.77
N ALA A 46 -5.29 -8.95 4.51
CA ALA A 46 -4.28 -8.19 5.25
C ALA A 46 -2.99 -8.06 4.45
N ASN A 47 -2.47 -6.86 4.26
CA ASN A 47 -1.13 -6.66 3.72
C ASN A 47 -0.10 -6.85 4.83
N VAL A 48 0.50 -8.05 4.90
CA VAL A 48 1.47 -8.46 5.90
C VAL A 48 2.86 -8.09 5.41
N GLU A 49 3.37 -6.95 5.86
CA GLU A 49 4.61 -6.37 5.38
C GLU A 49 5.76 -6.70 6.31
N GLY A 50 6.54 -7.68 5.90
CA GLY A 50 7.62 -8.29 6.68
C GLY A 50 7.43 -9.78 6.91
N ALA A 51 8.49 -10.43 7.38
CA ALA A 51 8.47 -11.87 7.64
C ALA A 51 7.97 -12.18 9.06
N LEU A 52 7.06 -13.15 9.20
CA LEU A 52 6.69 -13.73 10.49
C LEU A 52 7.69 -14.81 10.88
N ILE A 53 8.64 -14.45 11.74
CA ILE A 53 9.72 -15.34 12.18
C ILE A 53 10.19 -14.96 13.58
N ASP A 54 10.62 -15.94 14.39
CA ASP A 54 11.31 -15.71 15.65
C ASP A 54 12.74 -15.18 15.42
N ALA A 55 12.85 -14.07 14.72
CA ALA A 55 14.13 -13.39 14.49
C ALA A 55 14.25 -12.25 15.48
N VAL A 56 15.35 -12.22 16.21
CA VAL A 56 15.72 -11.03 16.98
C VAL A 56 16.45 -10.10 16.01
N ASP A 57 15.90 -8.92 15.78
CA ASP A 57 16.63 -7.84 15.17
C ASP A 57 17.64 -7.33 16.21
N ASP A 58 18.90 -7.73 16.05
CA ASP A 58 20.00 -7.27 16.89
C ASP A 58 20.60 -5.95 16.41
N GLY A 59 19.95 -5.29 15.45
CA GLY A 59 20.39 -4.04 14.82
C GLY A 59 21.50 -4.23 13.77
N SER A 60 21.92 -5.47 13.52
CA SER A 60 22.97 -5.76 12.51
C SER A 60 22.41 -5.76 11.08
N ARG A 61 21.09 -5.85 10.92
CA ARG A 61 20.40 -6.02 9.63
C ARG A 61 19.92 -4.73 8.97
N GLY A 62 20.23 -3.59 9.59
CA GLY A 62 19.91 -2.27 9.04
C GLY A 62 18.50 -1.76 9.40
N VAL A 63 18.28 -0.48 9.12
CA VAL A 63 17.04 0.23 9.53
C VAL A 63 15.80 -0.19 8.77
N PHE A 64 15.95 -0.80 7.61
CA PHE A 64 14.84 -1.24 6.74
C PHE A 64 14.54 -2.74 6.85
N PHE A 65 15.11 -3.45 7.80
CA PHE A 65 14.78 -4.84 8.05
C PHE A 65 13.49 -4.93 8.88
N HIS A 66 12.48 -5.62 8.36
CA HIS A 66 11.20 -5.84 9.02
C HIS A 66 10.92 -7.33 9.25
N ALA A 67 10.87 -7.71 10.52
CA ALA A 67 10.47 -9.03 10.94
C ALA A 67 9.51 -8.93 12.10
N MET A 68 8.45 -9.73 12.06
CA MET A 68 7.39 -9.74 13.05
C MET A 68 7.45 -11.01 13.89
N ASN A 69 7.28 -10.87 15.20
CA ASN A 69 7.09 -12.03 16.06
C ASN A 69 5.81 -12.78 15.68
N PRO A 70 5.83 -14.13 15.54
CA PRO A 70 4.64 -14.91 15.25
C PRO A 70 3.47 -14.69 16.21
N ALA A 71 3.70 -14.24 17.45
CA ALA A 71 2.64 -13.87 18.39
C ALA A 71 1.75 -12.72 17.87
N ALA A 72 2.24 -11.87 16.95
CA ALA A 72 1.48 -10.81 16.32
C ALA A 72 0.27 -11.32 15.50
N THR A 73 0.28 -12.59 15.10
CA THR A 73 -0.85 -13.24 14.42
C THR A 73 -2.13 -13.26 15.26
N ARG A 74 -2.03 -13.05 16.57
CA ARG A 74 -3.19 -12.86 17.44
C ARG A 74 -4.07 -11.69 16.96
N VAL A 75 -3.47 -10.59 16.50
CA VAL A 75 -4.21 -9.43 15.99
C VAL A 75 -4.84 -9.77 14.65
N LEU A 76 -4.09 -10.39 13.71
CA LEU A 76 -4.62 -10.83 12.43
C LEU A 76 -5.84 -11.76 12.61
N LYS A 77 -5.75 -12.69 13.58
CA LYS A 77 -6.86 -13.57 13.94
C LYS A 77 -8.06 -12.80 14.50
N ASN A 78 -7.82 -11.81 15.37
CA ASN A 78 -8.89 -10.99 15.95
C ASN A 78 -9.62 -10.14 14.88
N MET A 79 -8.90 -9.72 13.83
CA MET A 79 -9.47 -9.04 12.67
C MET A 79 -10.26 -10.00 11.76
N GLY A 80 -10.07 -11.30 11.89
CA GLY A 80 -10.61 -12.29 10.95
C GLY A 80 -9.84 -12.34 9.63
N ALA A 81 -8.55 -11.97 9.63
CA ALA A 81 -7.72 -11.97 8.41
C ALA A 81 -7.47 -13.40 7.94
N ASP A 82 -8.10 -13.77 6.84
CA ASP A 82 -8.05 -15.10 6.22
C ASP A 82 -7.31 -15.11 4.87
N ILE A 83 -6.98 -13.92 4.33
CA ILE A 83 -6.16 -13.74 3.14
C ILE A 83 -4.97 -12.84 3.52
N TRP A 84 -3.75 -13.35 3.32
CA TRP A 84 -2.53 -12.58 3.60
C TRP A 84 -1.81 -12.23 2.30
N CYS A 85 -1.70 -10.93 2.03
CA CYS A 85 -0.87 -10.39 0.96
C CYS A 85 0.55 -10.30 1.51
N ILE A 86 1.44 -11.20 1.06
CA ILE A 86 2.80 -11.32 1.58
C ILE A 86 3.88 -11.01 0.54
N GLY A 87 3.48 -10.57 -0.65
CA GLY A 87 4.39 -10.10 -1.69
C GLY A 87 4.66 -8.62 -1.54
N ASN A 88 5.78 -8.25 -0.92
CA ASN A 88 6.20 -6.88 -0.65
C ASN A 88 7.74 -6.77 -0.62
N ASN A 89 8.28 -5.56 -0.49
CA ASN A 89 9.73 -5.29 -0.42
C ASN A 89 10.40 -5.96 0.79
N HIS A 90 9.67 -6.24 1.87
CA HIS A 90 10.17 -6.90 3.08
C HIS A 90 9.98 -8.42 3.12
N THR A 91 9.42 -9.01 2.06
CA THR A 91 9.20 -10.47 1.97
C THR A 91 10.46 -11.28 2.21
N MET A 92 11.60 -10.78 1.73
CA MET A 92 12.88 -11.50 1.77
C MET A 92 13.86 -10.96 2.84
N ASP A 93 13.44 -10.08 3.72
CA ASP A 93 14.30 -9.54 4.78
C ASP A 93 14.90 -10.63 5.68
N ALA A 94 14.10 -11.63 6.02
CA ALA A 94 14.56 -12.82 6.74
C ALA A 94 14.95 -13.98 5.80
N GLY A 95 15.15 -13.68 4.51
CA GLY A 95 15.53 -14.65 3.49
C GLY A 95 14.53 -15.77 3.29
N ARG A 96 15.01 -16.91 2.77
CA ARG A 96 14.20 -18.10 2.50
C ARG A 96 13.37 -18.56 3.70
N GLU A 97 14.00 -18.58 4.89
CA GLU A 97 13.33 -19.03 6.12
C GLU A 97 12.18 -18.12 6.53
N GLY A 98 12.28 -16.82 6.26
CA GLY A 98 11.19 -15.87 6.47
C GLY A 98 9.96 -16.22 5.63
N VAL A 99 10.13 -16.48 4.34
CA VAL A 99 9.04 -16.88 3.44
C VAL A 99 8.42 -18.22 3.88
N ILE A 100 9.26 -19.22 4.21
CA ILE A 100 8.81 -20.53 4.69
C ILE A 100 7.97 -20.37 5.97
N SER A 101 8.52 -19.63 6.95
CA SER A 101 7.85 -19.43 8.24
C SER A 101 6.52 -18.70 8.09
N THR A 102 6.49 -17.59 7.34
CA THR A 102 5.26 -16.80 7.14
C THR A 102 4.17 -17.65 6.46
N ARG A 103 4.50 -18.37 5.38
CA ARG A 103 3.54 -19.23 4.69
C ARG A 103 3.07 -20.40 5.55
N ARG A 104 3.98 -21.02 6.31
CA ARG A 104 3.62 -22.09 7.26
C ARG A 104 2.64 -21.60 8.33
N ILE A 105 2.94 -20.44 8.93
CA ILE A 105 2.08 -19.86 9.97
C ILE A 105 0.70 -19.52 9.40
N ALA A 106 0.64 -18.92 8.20
CA ALA A 106 -0.63 -18.68 7.52
C ALA A 106 -1.42 -19.97 7.29
N GLY A 107 -0.75 -21.02 6.75
CA GLY A 107 -1.37 -22.33 6.54
C GLY A 107 -1.85 -23.00 7.82
N ASP A 108 -1.07 -22.95 8.91
CA ASP A 108 -1.47 -23.45 10.23
C ASP A 108 -2.71 -22.75 10.80
N MET A 109 -2.93 -21.48 10.40
CA MET A 109 -4.12 -20.70 10.74
C MET A 109 -5.29 -20.89 9.77
N GLY A 110 -5.10 -21.63 8.68
CA GLY A 110 -6.10 -21.82 7.63
C GLY A 110 -6.23 -20.62 6.69
N CYS A 111 -5.24 -19.71 6.68
CA CYS A 111 -5.23 -18.52 5.83
C CYS A 111 -4.64 -18.81 4.45
N LEU A 112 -5.14 -18.12 3.45
CA LEU A 112 -4.60 -18.11 2.09
C LEU A 112 -3.49 -17.06 1.98
N THR A 113 -2.46 -17.32 1.14
CA THR A 113 -1.37 -16.36 0.89
C THR A 113 -1.25 -16.04 -0.59
N ILE A 114 -0.94 -14.78 -0.93
CA ILE A 114 -0.70 -14.32 -2.30
C ILE A 114 0.54 -13.44 -2.39
N GLY A 115 1.17 -13.43 -3.57
CA GLY A 115 2.21 -12.47 -3.95
C GLY A 115 3.64 -12.91 -3.68
N ALA A 116 3.86 -13.96 -2.86
CA ALA A 116 5.18 -14.54 -2.65
C ALA A 116 5.11 -16.06 -2.43
N GLY A 117 6.18 -16.75 -2.79
CA GLY A 117 6.26 -18.20 -2.71
C GLY A 117 7.69 -18.73 -2.68
N LEU A 118 7.84 -20.06 -2.59
CA LEU A 118 9.14 -20.72 -2.56
C LEU A 118 9.75 -20.86 -3.96
N ASN A 119 8.98 -20.54 -4.98
CA ASN A 119 9.37 -20.44 -6.38
C ASN A 119 8.35 -19.55 -7.14
N GLU A 120 8.64 -19.24 -8.40
CA GLU A 120 7.81 -18.36 -9.24
C GLU A 120 6.38 -18.89 -9.45
N THR A 121 6.19 -20.20 -9.47
CA THR A 121 4.85 -20.80 -9.61
C THR A 121 3.99 -20.49 -8.39
N GLU A 122 4.52 -20.76 -7.20
CA GLU A 122 3.82 -20.48 -5.94
C GLU A 122 3.63 -18.99 -5.70
N ALA A 123 4.65 -18.15 -6.02
CA ALA A 123 4.57 -16.71 -5.82
C ALA A 123 3.46 -16.06 -6.66
N SER A 124 3.19 -16.62 -7.85
CA SER A 124 2.21 -16.11 -8.80
C SER A 124 0.84 -16.80 -8.74
N GLU A 125 0.66 -17.81 -7.87
CA GLU A 125 -0.56 -18.61 -7.81
C GLU A 125 -1.75 -17.77 -7.32
N PRO A 126 -2.87 -17.73 -8.08
CA PRO A 126 -4.09 -17.06 -7.64
C PRO A 126 -4.82 -17.88 -6.58
N ILE A 127 -5.48 -17.19 -5.65
CA ILE A 127 -6.51 -17.77 -4.79
C ILE A 127 -7.89 -17.57 -5.42
N TYR A 128 -8.83 -18.39 -5.01
CA TYR A 128 -10.20 -18.41 -5.55
C TYR A 128 -11.23 -18.48 -4.44
N LEU A 129 -12.21 -17.57 -4.52
CA LEU A 129 -13.41 -17.56 -3.67
C LEU A 129 -14.60 -17.87 -4.57
N ASP A 130 -15.46 -18.80 -4.16
CA ASP A 130 -16.54 -19.32 -5.01
C ASP A 130 -17.81 -18.44 -4.99
N GLU A 131 -17.84 -17.40 -4.13
CA GLU A 131 -18.96 -16.49 -3.96
C GLU A 131 -19.06 -15.48 -5.12
N ALA A 132 -20.24 -14.85 -5.27
CA ALA A 132 -20.50 -13.77 -6.24
C ALA A 132 -20.07 -14.09 -7.70
N GLY A 133 -20.23 -15.33 -8.11
CA GLY A 133 -19.81 -15.81 -9.44
C GLY A 133 -18.32 -16.08 -9.57
N GLY A 134 -17.61 -16.15 -8.46
CA GLY A 134 -16.17 -16.38 -8.35
C GLY A 134 -15.35 -15.10 -8.34
N ILE A 135 -14.41 -15.04 -7.40
CA ILE A 135 -13.40 -13.98 -7.31
C ILE A 135 -12.03 -14.67 -7.32
N GLY A 136 -11.21 -14.34 -8.31
CA GLY A 136 -9.80 -14.74 -8.32
C GLY A 136 -8.92 -13.56 -7.95
N MET A 137 -7.92 -13.82 -7.10
CA MET A 137 -7.03 -12.79 -6.60
C MET A 137 -5.59 -13.28 -6.58
N PHE A 138 -4.64 -12.44 -6.97
CA PHE A 138 -3.20 -12.69 -6.83
C PHE A 138 -2.46 -11.41 -6.49
N GLY A 139 -1.26 -11.58 -5.91
CA GLY A 139 -0.39 -10.46 -5.51
C GLY A 139 0.78 -10.27 -6.45
N VAL A 140 1.23 -9.02 -6.62
CA VAL A 140 2.44 -8.64 -7.35
C VAL A 140 3.21 -7.60 -6.54
N ALA A 141 4.55 -7.53 -6.71
CA ALA A 141 5.36 -6.52 -6.02
C ALA A 141 6.42 -5.90 -6.92
N TYR A 142 6.80 -4.65 -6.59
CA TYR A 142 7.74 -3.82 -7.33
C TYR A 142 9.18 -4.31 -7.19
N MET A 143 9.87 -4.32 -8.31
CA MET A 143 11.18 -4.97 -8.43
C MET A 143 12.36 -4.23 -7.84
N ALA A 144 12.31 -2.90 -7.74
CA ALA A 144 13.52 -2.15 -7.37
C ALA A 144 13.98 -2.46 -5.93
N GLU A 145 13.05 -2.88 -5.07
CA GLU A 145 13.30 -3.14 -3.66
C GLU A 145 12.97 -4.58 -3.25
N CYS A 146 12.48 -5.40 -4.18
CA CYS A 146 12.05 -6.76 -3.92
C CYS A 146 12.96 -7.79 -4.58
N THR A 147 13.08 -8.95 -3.94
CA THR A 147 13.71 -10.12 -4.55
C THR A 147 12.67 -10.96 -5.27
N PRO A 148 12.75 -11.11 -6.60
CA PRO A 148 11.79 -11.94 -7.33
C PRO A 148 12.01 -13.41 -7.07
N ALA A 149 10.92 -14.18 -7.05
CA ALA A 149 10.99 -15.63 -7.10
C ALA A 149 11.55 -16.08 -8.45
N THR A 150 12.28 -17.20 -8.43
CA THR A 150 12.75 -17.89 -9.62
C THR A 150 12.14 -19.29 -9.68
N ALA A 151 12.53 -20.09 -10.65
CA ALA A 151 12.06 -21.48 -10.72
C ALA A 151 12.39 -22.31 -9.47
N THR A 152 13.44 -21.94 -8.71
CA THR A 152 13.94 -22.71 -7.56
C THR A 152 14.14 -21.90 -6.29
N GLU A 153 14.12 -20.57 -6.38
CA GLU A 153 14.37 -19.68 -5.24
C GLU A 153 13.11 -18.91 -4.86
N PRO A 154 12.89 -18.68 -3.55
CA PRO A 154 11.77 -17.93 -3.03
C PRO A 154 11.85 -16.46 -3.37
N GLY A 155 10.71 -15.82 -3.35
CA GLY A 155 10.59 -14.39 -3.56
C GLY A 155 9.18 -13.97 -3.93
N ILE A 156 9.07 -12.76 -4.46
CA ILE A 156 7.81 -12.15 -4.85
C ILE A 156 7.45 -12.49 -6.32
N PHE A 157 6.17 -12.35 -6.65
CA PHE A 157 5.72 -12.28 -8.04
C PHE A 157 5.92 -10.86 -8.57
N ARG A 158 6.72 -10.75 -9.62
CA ARG A 158 7.12 -9.47 -10.22
C ARG A 158 5.93 -8.71 -10.80
N TRP A 159 5.82 -7.44 -10.48
CA TRP A 159 4.78 -6.57 -11.01
C TRP A 159 4.95 -6.17 -12.49
N ASP A 160 6.13 -6.35 -13.05
CA ASP A 160 6.51 -5.98 -14.43
C ASP A 160 6.63 -7.17 -15.40
N ASP A 161 6.41 -8.40 -14.94
CA ASP A 161 6.31 -9.57 -15.81
C ASP A 161 4.91 -9.65 -16.44
N MET A 162 4.68 -8.80 -17.44
CA MET A 162 3.37 -8.64 -18.05
C MET A 162 2.85 -9.92 -18.71
N ASP A 163 3.74 -10.78 -19.22
CA ASP A 163 3.35 -12.06 -19.82
C ASP A 163 2.86 -13.05 -18.75
N ALA A 164 3.55 -13.12 -17.62
CA ALA A 164 3.12 -13.96 -16.50
C ALA A 164 1.82 -13.41 -15.88
N ILE A 165 1.73 -12.09 -15.66
CA ILE A 165 0.50 -11.45 -15.18
C ILE A 165 -0.68 -11.71 -16.11
N LYS A 166 -0.48 -11.57 -17.42
CA LYS A 166 -1.51 -11.90 -18.42
C LYS A 166 -2.00 -13.35 -18.27
N ARG A 167 -1.08 -14.29 -18.14
CA ARG A 167 -1.43 -15.72 -17.93
C ARG A 167 -2.29 -15.90 -16.66
N ARG A 168 -1.96 -15.23 -15.55
CA ARG A 168 -2.75 -15.32 -14.30
C ARG A 168 -4.12 -14.66 -14.44
N ILE A 169 -4.20 -13.52 -15.10
CA ILE A 169 -5.49 -12.88 -15.40
C ILE A 169 -6.36 -13.81 -16.26
N ASP A 170 -5.80 -14.41 -17.32
CA ASP A 170 -6.55 -15.32 -18.18
C ASP A 170 -7.02 -16.57 -17.41
N GLU A 171 -6.18 -17.12 -16.54
CA GLU A 171 -6.54 -18.24 -15.67
C GLU A 171 -7.71 -17.88 -14.74
N VAL A 172 -7.64 -16.74 -14.08
CA VAL A 172 -8.71 -16.21 -13.21
C VAL A 172 -9.99 -16.01 -14.03
N ARG A 173 -9.88 -15.38 -15.20
CA ARG A 173 -11.03 -15.09 -16.08
C ARG A 173 -11.73 -16.33 -16.61
N ALA A 174 -11.00 -17.43 -16.77
CA ALA A 174 -11.59 -18.71 -17.19
C ALA A 174 -12.50 -19.34 -16.11
N ARG A 175 -12.36 -18.93 -14.84
CA ARG A 175 -13.04 -19.54 -13.69
C ARG A 175 -13.92 -18.58 -12.90
N CYS A 176 -13.60 -17.30 -12.92
CA CYS A 176 -14.17 -16.30 -12.04
C CYS A 176 -14.80 -15.13 -12.79
N ARG A 177 -15.82 -14.58 -12.18
CA ARG A 177 -16.46 -13.34 -12.61
C ARG A 177 -15.54 -12.13 -12.36
N TRP A 178 -14.79 -12.12 -11.26
CA TRP A 178 -13.99 -11.00 -10.80
C TRP A 178 -12.51 -11.36 -10.73
N CYS A 179 -11.67 -10.45 -11.20
CA CYS A 179 -10.22 -10.55 -11.13
C CYS A 179 -9.66 -9.36 -10.35
N VAL A 180 -9.06 -9.63 -9.20
CA VAL A 180 -8.44 -8.62 -8.32
C VAL A 180 -6.93 -8.81 -8.32
N VAL A 181 -6.19 -7.74 -8.58
CA VAL A 181 -4.72 -7.70 -8.43
C VAL A 181 -4.40 -6.90 -7.18
N VAL A 182 -3.68 -7.51 -6.24
CA VAL A 182 -3.12 -6.80 -5.09
C VAL A 182 -1.67 -6.46 -5.41
N SER A 183 -1.33 -5.18 -5.40
CA SER A 183 0.02 -4.73 -5.75
C SER A 183 0.70 -4.12 -4.54
N HIS A 184 1.99 -4.39 -4.38
CA HIS A 184 2.81 -3.69 -3.40
C HIS A 184 3.94 -2.98 -4.14
N GLY A 185 3.84 -1.68 -4.28
CA GLY A 185 4.80 -0.86 -5.02
C GLY A 185 4.25 0.52 -5.36
N GLY A 186 5.11 1.32 -5.90
CA GLY A 186 4.87 2.73 -6.17
C GLY A 186 5.94 3.57 -5.50
N GLU A 187 5.66 4.84 -5.33
CA GLU A 187 6.58 5.81 -4.73
C GLU A 187 6.19 6.02 -3.27
N GLU A 188 7.12 5.76 -2.34
CA GLU A 188 6.88 5.99 -0.91
C GLU A 188 6.56 7.45 -0.62
N PHE A 189 5.63 7.68 0.31
CA PHE A 189 5.25 8.99 0.88
C PHE A 189 4.73 9.99 -0.15
N THR A 190 4.16 9.51 -1.23
CA THR A 190 3.49 10.33 -2.24
C THR A 190 1.99 10.26 -2.06
N SER A 191 1.30 11.35 -2.27
CA SER A 191 -0.17 11.39 -2.21
C SER A 191 -0.83 11.03 -3.54
N MET A 192 -0.03 10.71 -4.55
CA MET A 192 -0.47 10.43 -5.91
C MET A 192 0.56 9.55 -6.61
N PRO A 193 0.14 8.53 -7.35
CA PRO A 193 1.07 7.68 -8.08
C PRO A 193 1.80 8.45 -9.18
N SER A 194 3.06 8.10 -9.43
CA SER A 194 3.77 8.59 -10.60
C SER A 194 3.10 8.10 -11.90
N PRO A 195 3.37 8.74 -13.04
CA PRO A 195 2.91 8.25 -14.34
C PRO A 195 3.37 6.80 -14.62
N TYR A 196 4.52 6.40 -14.11
CA TYR A 196 5.05 5.05 -14.26
C TYR A 196 4.19 4.03 -13.52
N THR A 197 3.92 4.25 -12.23
CA THR A 197 3.08 3.39 -11.40
C THR A 197 1.66 3.34 -11.90
N ARG A 198 1.07 4.49 -12.21
CA ARG A 198 -0.28 4.56 -12.78
C ARG A 198 -0.39 3.77 -14.08
N ASN A 199 0.54 3.94 -15.02
CA ASN A 199 0.53 3.20 -16.29
C ASN A 199 0.66 1.70 -16.07
N ARG A 200 1.43 1.26 -15.07
CA ARG A 200 1.54 -0.15 -14.70
C ARG A 200 0.19 -0.74 -14.32
N TYR A 201 -0.54 -0.07 -13.44
CA TYR A 201 -1.85 -0.55 -13.00
C TYR A 201 -2.92 -0.47 -14.08
N LEU A 202 -2.87 0.55 -14.94
CA LEU A 202 -3.73 0.61 -16.11
C LEU A 202 -3.52 -0.59 -17.04
N GLN A 203 -2.27 -1.02 -17.27
CA GLN A 203 -1.99 -2.21 -18.06
C GLN A 203 -2.66 -3.47 -17.47
N TYR A 204 -2.73 -3.63 -16.14
CA TYR A 204 -3.45 -4.77 -15.55
C TYR A 204 -4.94 -4.73 -15.88
N LEU A 205 -5.56 -3.53 -15.82
CA LEU A 205 -6.95 -3.37 -16.22
C LEU A 205 -7.16 -3.66 -17.71
N GLU A 206 -6.23 -3.24 -18.57
CA GLU A 206 -6.25 -3.55 -20.01
C GLU A 206 -6.12 -5.06 -20.29
N LEU A 207 -5.28 -5.77 -19.53
CA LEU A 207 -5.13 -7.21 -19.62
C LEU A 207 -6.33 -8.00 -19.11
N GLY A 208 -7.26 -7.35 -18.39
CA GLY A 208 -8.51 -7.95 -17.96
C GLY A 208 -8.76 -8.00 -16.47
N ALA A 209 -7.90 -7.42 -15.63
CA ALA A 209 -8.23 -7.23 -14.23
C ALA A 209 -9.43 -6.28 -14.06
N ASP A 210 -10.21 -6.43 -12.99
CA ASP A 210 -11.32 -5.55 -12.65
C ASP A 210 -10.89 -4.51 -11.60
N VAL A 211 -10.08 -4.92 -10.65
CA VAL A 211 -9.65 -4.06 -9.55
C VAL A 211 -8.17 -4.25 -9.28
N VAL A 212 -7.48 -3.13 -9.04
CA VAL A 212 -6.16 -3.11 -8.43
C VAL A 212 -6.29 -2.48 -7.04
N VAL A 213 -5.81 -3.16 -6.01
CA VAL A 213 -5.66 -2.61 -4.65
C VAL A 213 -4.17 -2.58 -4.35
N ALA A 214 -3.63 -1.39 -4.10
CA ALA A 214 -2.19 -1.24 -3.95
C ALA A 214 -1.77 -0.72 -2.57
N HIS A 215 -0.49 -0.98 -2.25
CA HIS A 215 0.19 -0.77 -0.98
C HIS A 215 1.62 -0.28 -1.24
N HIS A 216 2.39 0.03 -0.20
CA HIS A 216 3.78 0.48 -0.21
C HIS A 216 4.00 1.99 -0.03
N PRO A 217 3.21 2.92 -0.62
CA PRO A 217 3.45 4.35 -0.39
C PRO A 217 3.40 4.80 1.08
N HIS A 218 2.88 3.97 1.99
CA HIS A 218 2.75 4.23 3.43
C HIS A 218 1.89 5.46 3.80
N VAL A 219 1.33 6.11 2.82
CA VAL A 219 0.34 7.19 2.94
C VAL A 219 -0.84 6.86 2.04
N PRO A 220 -2.06 7.25 2.41
CA PRO A 220 -3.19 7.08 1.51
C PRO A 220 -3.00 7.88 0.24
N GLU A 221 -3.29 7.26 -0.89
CA GLU A 221 -3.36 7.93 -2.19
C GLU A 221 -4.80 7.98 -2.68
N ASN A 222 -5.02 8.73 -3.74
CA ASN A 222 -6.30 8.76 -4.43
C ASN A 222 -6.64 7.41 -5.08
N TYR A 223 -7.83 7.32 -5.64
CA TYR A 223 -8.26 6.19 -6.46
C TYR A 223 -8.79 6.68 -7.81
N GLU A 224 -8.87 5.79 -8.78
CA GLU A 224 -9.50 6.06 -10.07
C GLU A 224 -10.57 5.01 -10.39
N LEU A 225 -11.70 5.48 -10.92
CA LEU A 225 -12.83 4.67 -11.34
C LEU A 225 -13.01 4.79 -12.84
N PHE A 226 -13.04 3.64 -13.52
CA PHE A 226 -13.11 3.61 -14.97
C PHE A 226 -14.47 3.06 -15.41
N PRO A 227 -15.28 3.87 -16.12
CA PRO A 227 -16.54 3.40 -16.68
C PRO A 227 -16.32 2.25 -17.65
N ASP A 228 -17.01 1.14 -17.44
CA ASP A 228 -17.07 0.06 -18.42
C ASP A 228 -18.52 -0.13 -18.86
N LEU A 229 -18.90 0.63 -19.85
CA LEU A 229 -20.25 0.60 -20.40
C LEU A 229 -20.53 -0.71 -21.17
N SER A 230 -19.49 -1.47 -21.54
CA SER A 230 -19.63 -2.69 -22.36
C SER A 230 -19.91 -3.95 -21.54
N SER A 231 -19.43 -4.00 -20.29
CA SER A 231 -19.53 -5.18 -19.43
C SER A 231 -20.77 -5.23 -18.57
N GLY A 232 -21.52 -4.13 -18.45
CA GLY A 232 -22.63 -3.95 -17.53
C GLY A 232 -22.24 -3.95 -16.05
N ARG A 233 -20.91 -3.94 -15.75
CA ARG A 233 -20.37 -3.87 -14.40
C ARG A 233 -20.35 -2.42 -13.94
N CYS A 234 -20.71 -2.17 -12.71
CA CYS A 234 -20.67 -0.82 -12.15
C CYS A 234 -20.51 -0.85 -10.63
N PHE A 235 -19.94 0.20 -10.09
CA PHE A 235 -20.08 0.52 -8.67
C PHE A 235 -21.44 1.17 -8.46
N ALA A 236 -22.35 0.50 -7.73
CA ALA A 236 -23.74 0.93 -7.63
C ALA A 236 -23.93 2.27 -6.93
N SER A 237 -22.94 2.71 -6.16
CA SER A 237 -22.97 4.00 -5.45
C SER A 237 -22.45 5.17 -6.28
N LEU A 238 -21.95 4.91 -7.49
CA LEU A 238 -21.28 5.92 -8.32
C LEU A 238 -22.09 6.23 -9.57
N ASN A 239 -22.03 7.48 -9.97
CA ASN A 239 -22.64 7.96 -11.21
C ASN A 239 -21.60 8.80 -11.96
N PRO A 240 -21.07 8.33 -13.10
CA PRO A 240 -21.53 7.19 -13.90
C PRO A 240 -21.12 5.81 -13.37
N PRO A 241 -21.77 4.73 -13.82
CA PRO A 241 -21.37 3.35 -13.50
C PRO A 241 -19.91 3.11 -13.87
N CYS A 242 -19.20 2.39 -13.02
CA CYS A 242 -17.78 2.09 -13.19
C CYS A 242 -17.60 0.58 -13.29
N GLY A 243 -16.80 0.12 -14.25
CA GLY A 243 -16.51 -1.29 -14.45
C GLY A 243 -15.22 -1.75 -13.82
N LYS A 244 -14.28 -0.82 -13.61
CA LYS A 244 -12.93 -1.10 -13.12
C LYS A 244 -12.48 -0.02 -12.16
N ALA A 245 -11.57 -0.37 -11.23
CA ALA A 245 -11.04 0.56 -10.25
C ALA A 245 -9.56 0.32 -9.95
N ILE A 246 -8.85 1.38 -9.60
CA ILE A 246 -7.51 1.34 -9.02
C ILE A 246 -7.55 2.13 -7.72
N PHE A 247 -7.15 1.50 -6.61
CA PHE A 247 -6.87 2.12 -5.33
C PHE A 247 -5.35 2.13 -5.16
N TYR A 248 -4.72 3.30 -5.28
CA TYR A 248 -3.28 3.41 -5.43
C TYR A 248 -2.50 3.16 -4.15
N SER A 249 -3.04 3.56 -3.01
CA SER A 249 -2.51 3.21 -1.69
C SER A 249 -3.57 3.34 -0.61
N LEU A 250 -3.59 2.37 0.30
CA LEU A 250 -4.41 2.42 1.51
C LEU A 250 -3.66 3.04 2.70
N GLY A 251 -2.38 3.37 2.54
CA GLY A 251 -1.52 3.86 3.62
C GLY A 251 -1.22 2.82 4.69
N ASN A 252 -0.71 3.28 5.82
CA ASN A 252 -0.41 2.41 6.97
C ASN A 252 -1.68 2.01 7.73
N PHE A 253 -1.68 0.78 8.25
CA PHE A 253 -2.68 0.33 9.22
C PHE A 253 -2.06 0.05 10.59
N ILE A 254 -1.10 -0.87 10.67
CA ILE A 254 -0.30 -1.14 11.87
C ILE A 254 1.15 -1.12 11.42
N PHE A 255 1.68 0.06 11.16
CA PHE A 255 3.05 0.22 10.69
C PHE A 255 3.58 1.58 11.17
N ASP A 256 4.55 1.57 12.10
CA ASP A 256 5.07 2.81 12.66
C ASP A 256 6.53 2.66 13.09
N THR A 257 7.42 3.33 12.37
CA THR A 257 8.87 3.32 12.60
C THR A 257 9.37 4.75 12.75
N ASN A 258 10.63 4.94 13.17
CA ASN A 258 11.25 6.26 13.19
C ASN A 258 11.26 6.89 11.79
N TYR A 259 11.46 6.06 10.76
CA TYR A 259 11.43 6.50 9.38
C TYR A 259 10.04 6.96 8.97
N GLN A 260 8.98 6.22 9.31
CA GLN A 260 7.60 6.60 9.08
C GLN A 260 7.22 7.91 9.82
N ARG A 261 7.68 8.07 11.07
CA ARG A 261 7.40 9.26 11.88
C ARG A 261 8.05 10.54 11.36
N ALA A 262 9.07 10.40 10.52
CA ALA A 262 9.70 11.53 9.84
C ALA A 262 8.85 12.09 8.69
N HIS A 263 7.76 11.40 8.30
CA HIS A 263 6.91 11.77 7.17
C HIS A 263 5.50 12.15 7.61
N LEU A 264 4.84 13.03 6.85
CA LEU A 264 3.46 13.41 7.12
C LEU A 264 2.51 12.29 6.65
N TYR A 265 1.35 12.19 7.30
CA TYR A 265 0.25 11.28 6.95
C TYR A 265 0.55 9.79 7.04
N THR A 266 1.74 9.40 7.46
CA THR A 266 2.07 7.99 7.71
C THR A 266 1.41 7.43 8.97
N ASP A 267 0.73 8.28 9.74
CA ASP A 267 -0.17 7.90 10.82
C ASP A 267 -1.63 7.73 10.37
N THR A 268 -1.89 7.85 9.06
CA THR A 268 -3.22 7.75 8.47
C THR A 268 -3.31 6.58 7.51
N GLY A 269 -4.48 5.96 7.44
CA GLY A 269 -4.74 4.89 6.49
C GLY A 269 -6.22 4.74 6.16
N VAL A 270 -6.53 3.80 5.30
CA VAL A 270 -7.88 3.47 4.85
C VAL A 270 -8.10 1.96 4.94
N LEU A 271 -9.22 1.57 5.51
CA LEU A 271 -9.77 0.22 5.34
C LEU A 271 -10.75 0.26 4.17
N LEU A 272 -10.50 -0.54 3.16
CA LEU A 272 -11.31 -0.59 1.95
C LEU A 272 -12.13 -1.89 1.94
N LYS A 273 -13.44 -1.80 1.95
CA LYS A 273 -14.33 -2.95 1.79
C LYS A 273 -14.90 -2.99 0.38
N LEU A 274 -14.47 -3.98 -0.40
CA LEU A 274 -15.06 -4.29 -1.70
C LEU A 274 -16.25 -5.23 -1.50
N ILE A 275 -17.33 -4.98 -2.21
CA ILE A 275 -18.59 -5.71 -2.09
C ILE A 275 -18.97 -6.23 -3.49
N PHE A 276 -18.85 -7.53 -3.69
CA PHE A 276 -19.06 -8.21 -4.95
C PHE A 276 -20.44 -8.87 -5.02
N THR A 277 -21.07 -8.76 -6.17
CA THR A 277 -22.18 -9.60 -6.61
C THR A 277 -21.88 -10.12 -8.01
N GLU A 278 -22.68 -11.01 -8.56
CA GLU A 278 -22.48 -11.44 -9.95
C GLU A 278 -22.54 -10.27 -10.96
N GLU A 279 -23.28 -9.22 -10.65
CA GLU A 279 -23.52 -8.08 -11.56
C GLU A 279 -22.72 -6.83 -11.23
N LYS A 280 -22.43 -6.61 -9.95
CA LYS A 280 -21.97 -5.30 -9.45
C LYS A 280 -20.79 -5.44 -8.50
N LEU A 281 -19.94 -4.45 -8.54
CA LEU A 281 -18.94 -4.16 -7.53
C LEU A 281 -19.25 -2.81 -6.89
N ASN A 282 -19.26 -2.79 -5.56
CA ASN A 282 -19.36 -1.58 -4.73
C ASN A 282 -18.18 -1.53 -3.79
N PHE A 283 -17.97 -0.38 -3.15
CA PHE A 283 -17.04 -0.28 -2.04
C PHE A 283 -17.58 0.62 -0.92
N GLU A 284 -17.05 0.35 0.27
CA GLU A 284 -17.13 1.20 1.45
C GLU A 284 -15.70 1.46 1.93
N ALA A 285 -15.45 2.60 2.53
CA ALA A 285 -14.15 2.93 3.09
C ALA A 285 -14.29 3.54 4.48
N MET A 286 -13.33 3.22 5.35
CA MET A 286 -13.20 3.80 6.69
C MET A 286 -11.80 4.38 6.84
N GLY A 287 -11.71 5.65 7.20
CA GLY A 287 -10.45 6.27 7.59
C GLY A 287 -9.99 5.74 8.94
N ILE A 288 -8.69 5.56 9.10
CA ILE A 288 -8.05 5.17 10.35
C ILE A 288 -6.90 6.10 10.70
N ARG A 289 -6.55 6.12 11.97
CA ARG A 289 -5.38 6.85 12.46
C ARG A 289 -4.60 6.03 13.48
N ILE A 290 -3.28 6.02 13.33
CA ILE A 290 -2.35 5.53 14.35
C ILE A 290 -2.15 6.66 15.37
N VAL A 291 -2.61 6.46 16.60
CA VAL A 291 -2.43 7.42 17.70
C VAL A 291 -1.03 7.21 18.29
N ARG A 292 -0.07 7.95 17.75
CA ARG A 292 1.33 7.91 18.20
C ARG A 292 1.45 8.39 19.64
N GLY A 293 2.22 7.67 20.44
CA GLY A 293 2.32 7.88 21.89
C GLY A 293 1.41 6.97 22.73
N GLU A 294 0.29 6.51 22.17
CA GLU A 294 -0.53 5.42 22.71
C GLU A 294 -0.32 4.11 21.96
N GLU A 295 0.21 4.22 20.75
CA GLU A 295 0.44 3.13 19.79
C GLU A 295 -0.83 2.30 19.60
N LYS A 296 -1.93 2.99 19.25
CA LYS A 296 -3.26 2.43 18.99
C LYS A 296 -3.75 2.85 17.62
N VAL A 297 -4.63 2.05 17.05
CA VAL A 297 -5.30 2.37 15.77
C VAL A 297 -6.78 2.62 16.04
N VAL A 298 -7.22 3.80 15.67
CA VAL A 298 -8.61 4.24 15.87
C VAL A 298 -9.24 4.63 14.55
N GLU A 299 -10.57 4.61 14.51
CA GLU A 299 -11.31 5.20 13.39
C GLU A 299 -11.07 6.70 13.29
N ALA A 300 -11.06 7.20 12.06
CA ALA A 300 -10.88 8.61 11.73
C ALA A 300 -11.75 8.98 10.50
N PRO A 301 -11.98 10.26 10.24
CA PRO A 301 -12.51 10.67 8.94
C PRO A 301 -11.64 10.14 7.81
N LEU A 302 -12.24 9.85 6.65
CA LEU A 302 -11.48 9.52 5.46
C LEU A 302 -10.50 10.66 5.15
N PRO A 303 -9.24 10.33 4.82
CA PRO A 303 -8.28 11.35 4.41
C PRO A 303 -8.78 12.10 3.17
N ASP A 304 -8.61 13.41 3.14
CA ASP A 304 -9.06 14.26 2.02
C ASP A 304 -8.46 13.82 0.68
N ILE A 305 -7.27 13.21 0.72
CA ILE A 305 -6.58 12.71 -0.46
C ILE A 305 -7.24 11.44 -1.03
N PHE A 306 -7.94 10.67 -0.22
CA PHE A 306 -8.62 9.45 -0.68
C PHE A 306 -9.90 9.80 -1.43
N THR A 307 -9.74 10.33 -2.63
CA THR A 307 -10.81 10.78 -3.53
C THR A 307 -10.64 10.21 -4.93
N ASP A 308 -11.74 10.15 -5.67
CA ASP A 308 -11.71 9.81 -7.09
C ASP A 308 -11.09 10.97 -7.89
N ILE A 309 -10.08 10.67 -8.67
CA ILE A 309 -9.54 11.62 -9.67
C ILE A 309 -10.15 11.26 -11.02
N PRO A 310 -11.05 12.07 -11.57
CA PRO A 310 -11.56 11.88 -12.91
C PRO A 310 -10.43 11.75 -13.91
N ALA A 311 -10.49 10.77 -14.81
CA ALA A 311 -9.41 10.39 -15.71
C ALA A 311 -8.80 11.57 -16.53
N GLY A 312 -9.59 12.62 -16.78
CA GLY A 312 -9.11 13.83 -17.43
C GLY A 312 -8.23 14.74 -16.55
N GLU A 313 -8.39 14.65 -15.23
CA GLU A 313 -7.68 15.53 -14.29
C GLU A 313 -6.29 15.00 -13.95
N TYR A 314 -6.08 13.69 -13.97
CA TYR A 314 -4.75 13.12 -13.74
C TYR A 314 -3.69 13.70 -14.68
N ALA A 315 -4.04 13.97 -15.93
CA ALA A 315 -3.11 14.56 -16.91
C ALA A 315 -2.57 15.93 -16.49
N LEU A 316 -3.32 16.68 -15.69
CA LEU A 316 -2.91 17.98 -15.13
C LEU A 316 -1.95 17.81 -13.95
N LEU A 317 -2.13 16.75 -13.18
CA LEU A 317 -1.37 16.47 -11.95
C LEU A 317 -0.12 15.60 -12.22
N SER A 318 -0.08 14.89 -13.34
CA SER A 318 1.02 13.97 -13.67
C SER A 318 2.43 14.61 -13.67
N PRO A 319 2.63 15.90 -14.05
CA PRO A 319 3.94 16.54 -13.90
C PRO A 319 4.41 16.67 -12.45
N LEU A 320 3.49 16.86 -11.51
CA LEU A 320 3.79 16.91 -10.08
C LEU A 320 4.17 15.52 -9.56
N ALA A 321 3.41 14.49 -9.93
CA ALA A 321 3.72 13.11 -9.60
C ALA A 321 5.09 12.67 -10.16
N ALA A 322 5.46 13.10 -11.36
CA ALA A 322 6.77 12.83 -11.94
C ALA A 322 7.91 13.50 -11.18
N LYS A 323 7.71 14.74 -10.72
CA LYS A 323 8.69 15.42 -9.85
C LYS A 323 8.81 14.72 -8.50
N ALA A 324 7.70 14.22 -7.99
CA ALA A 324 7.61 13.45 -6.79
C ALA A 324 8.57 12.26 -6.83
N PHE A 325 8.44 11.45 -7.85
CA PHE A 325 9.28 10.26 -8.06
C PHE A 325 10.78 10.56 -8.03
N VAL A 326 11.22 11.62 -8.74
CA VAL A 326 12.64 12.01 -8.74
C VAL A 326 13.14 12.39 -7.35
N ARG A 327 12.31 13.01 -6.52
CA ARG A 327 12.70 13.44 -5.18
C ARG A 327 12.77 12.30 -4.19
N GLU A 328 11.99 11.27 -4.38
CA GLU A 328 12.09 10.06 -3.57
C GLU A 328 13.49 9.46 -3.64
N ASP A 329 14.06 9.36 -4.86
CA ASP A 329 15.44 8.90 -5.03
C ASP A 329 16.45 9.77 -4.28
N MET A 330 16.28 11.09 -4.32
CA MET A 330 17.15 12.02 -3.60
C MET A 330 17.09 11.82 -2.09
N ARG A 331 15.90 11.60 -1.56
CA ARG A 331 15.69 11.35 -0.15
C ARG A 331 16.32 10.03 0.30
N LYS A 332 16.16 8.96 -0.45
CA LYS A 332 16.82 7.68 -0.18
C LYS A 332 18.33 7.84 -0.10
N MET A 333 18.92 8.68 -0.96
CA MET A 333 20.35 8.98 -0.90
C MET A 333 20.78 9.59 0.44
N VAL A 334 20.01 10.51 1.02
CA VAL A 334 20.32 11.11 2.32
C VAL A 334 20.39 10.06 3.43
N TYR A 335 19.51 9.07 3.37
CA TYR A 335 19.47 7.99 4.37
C TYR A 335 20.56 6.93 4.16
N LEU A 336 20.81 6.56 2.91
CA LEU A 336 21.71 5.47 2.58
C LEU A 336 23.19 5.92 2.49
N GLU A 337 23.42 7.20 2.21
CA GLU A 337 24.75 7.78 2.05
C GLU A 337 24.92 9.04 2.92
N PRO A 338 24.65 8.96 4.23
CA PRO A 338 24.61 10.15 5.10
C PRO A 338 25.91 10.93 5.13
N GLU A 339 27.05 10.29 4.90
CA GLU A 339 28.36 10.94 4.85
C GLU A 339 28.51 11.95 3.71
N ARG A 340 27.69 11.86 2.67
CA ARG A 340 27.64 12.85 1.58
C ARG A 340 26.98 14.16 1.99
N PHE A 341 26.21 14.12 3.07
CA PHE A 341 25.34 15.22 3.48
C PHE A 341 25.72 15.84 4.81
N THR A 342 26.98 15.66 5.24
CA THR A 342 27.49 16.14 6.56
C THR A 342 27.39 17.65 6.73
N ASP A 343 27.37 18.40 5.64
CA ASP A 343 27.21 19.87 5.61
C ASP A 343 25.77 20.30 5.27
N ALA A 344 24.84 19.36 5.19
CA ALA A 344 23.46 19.64 4.86
C ALA A 344 22.78 20.44 5.97
N PRO A 345 21.89 21.40 5.62
CA PRO A 345 21.07 22.08 6.61
C PRO A 345 20.14 21.11 7.33
N GLN A 346 19.73 21.47 8.55
CA GLN A 346 18.91 20.59 9.41
C GLN A 346 17.64 20.13 8.71
N GLU A 347 17.07 20.99 7.87
CA GLU A 347 15.86 20.68 7.11
C GLU A 347 16.02 19.52 6.12
N VAL A 348 17.24 19.25 5.62
CA VAL A 348 17.53 18.06 4.81
C VAL A 348 17.52 16.81 5.68
N TRP A 349 18.14 16.87 6.88
CA TRP A 349 18.12 15.76 7.83
C TRP A 349 16.74 15.50 8.41
N ASP A 350 15.95 16.58 8.58
CA ASP A 350 14.53 16.46 8.93
C ASP A 350 13.68 15.91 7.75
N GLY A 351 14.31 15.75 6.58
CA GLY A 351 13.67 15.18 5.41
C GLY A 351 12.73 16.11 4.66
N TYR A 352 12.95 17.41 4.69
CA TYR A 352 12.14 18.34 3.90
C TYR A 352 12.63 18.47 2.47
N PHE A 353 11.87 17.94 1.53
CA PHE A 353 12.17 18.04 0.10
C PHE A 353 10.92 18.48 -0.62
N PHE A 354 10.85 19.63 -1.24
CA PHE A 354 9.69 20.07 -1.97
C PHE A 354 9.87 21.34 -2.79
N SER A 355 8.89 21.68 -3.60
CA SER A 355 8.77 22.97 -4.26
C SER A 355 7.34 23.48 -4.15
N ALA A 356 7.19 24.78 -4.07
CA ALA A 356 5.91 25.45 -4.27
C ALA A 356 5.60 25.54 -5.77
N GLU A 357 4.36 25.24 -6.12
CA GLU A 357 3.86 25.42 -7.48
C GLU A 357 3.07 26.73 -7.59
N PRO A 358 3.09 27.39 -8.77
CA PRO A 358 2.49 28.71 -8.93
C PRO A 358 0.97 28.76 -8.76
N ASP A 359 0.29 27.64 -8.89
CA ASP A 359 -1.17 27.52 -8.83
C ASP A 359 -1.71 27.22 -7.43
N GLY A 360 -0.85 27.34 -6.43
CA GLY A 360 -1.30 27.20 -5.03
C GLY A 360 -1.15 25.82 -4.43
N TYR A 361 -0.50 24.89 -5.12
CA TYR A 361 -0.13 23.61 -4.56
C TYR A 361 1.31 23.67 -4.05
N CYS A 362 1.51 23.12 -2.87
CA CYS A 362 2.83 22.87 -2.34
C CYS A 362 3.16 21.41 -2.57
N GLU A 363 4.10 21.14 -3.43
CA GLU A 363 4.71 19.85 -3.57
C GLU A 363 5.67 19.69 -2.41
N GLY A 364 5.12 19.25 -1.30
CA GLY A 364 5.87 19.14 -0.08
C GLY A 364 6.49 17.79 0.06
N THR A 365 7.75 17.77 0.48
CA THR A 365 8.32 16.56 0.78
C THR A 365 9.12 16.66 2.01
N HIS A 366 8.51 16.72 3.02
CA HIS A 366 9.10 16.29 4.25
C HIS A 366 9.30 14.81 4.16
N MET A 367 10.28 14.36 3.49
CA MET A 367 10.43 12.99 3.19
C MET A 367 9.23 12.29 2.60
N ASP A 368 8.12 12.90 2.63
CA ASP A 368 6.86 12.52 2.07
C ASP A 368 6.41 13.54 1.11
N PHE A 369 7.20 14.02 0.44
CA PHE A 369 7.16 15.09 -0.34
C PHE A 369 6.24 15.19 -1.44
N HIS A 370 5.36 14.55 -1.57
CA HIS A 370 4.52 14.57 -2.64
C HIS A 370 3.19 14.74 -2.35
N ILE A 371 2.95 15.14 -1.23
CA ILE A 371 1.68 15.62 -0.91
C ILE A 371 1.47 16.87 -1.71
N ILE A 372 0.68 16.75 -2.72
CA ILE A 372 0.01 17.88 -3.30
C ILE A 372 -0.95 18.35 -2.22
N VAL A 373 -0.47 19.17 -1.33
CA VAL A 373 -1.33 19.77 -0.35
C VAL A 373 -1.94 21.01 -0.94
N PRO A 374 -3.27 21.09 -0.95
CA PRO A 374 -3.90 22.39 -1.05
C PRO A 374 -3.39 23.21 0.13
N PHE A 375 -2.99 24.41 -0.15
CA PHE A 375 -2.34 25.35 0.74
C PHE A 375 -2.80 25.29 2.17
N SER A 376 -1.84 25.37 3.05
CA SER A 376 -1.95 25.44 4.49
C SER A 376 -3.14 26.24 5.00
N LYS A 377 -3.73 25.74 6.04
CA LYS A 377 -4.90 26.33 6.71
C LYS A 377 -4.63 27.75 7.24
N THR A 378 -3.37 28.17 7.33
CA THR A 378 -2.97 29.51 7.78
C THR A 378 -1.82 30.09 6.96
N ALA A 379 -1.82 31.41 6.74
CA ALA A 379 -0.75 32.07 6.01
C ALA A 379 0.63 31.94 6.71
N GLU A 380 0.67 31.86 8.04
CA GLU A 380 1.89 31.67 8.81
C GLU A 380 2.49 30.28 8.62
N GLU A 381 1.65 29.23 8.59
CA GLU A 381 2.08 27.87 8.35
C GLU A 381 2.61 27.69 6.93
N GLY A 382 1.99 28.36 5.94
CA GLY A 382 2.47 28.40 4.56
C GLY A 382 3.82 29.08 4.42
N ALA A 383 4.00 30.23 5.05
CA ALA A 383 5.26 30.98 5.04
C ALA A 383 6.40 30.20 5.68
N TRP A 384 6.13 29.51 6.79
CA TRP A 384 7.12 28.68 7.47
C TRP A 384 7.56 27.48 6.62
N LYS A 385 6.62 26.77 6.04
CA LYS A 385 6.92 25.68 5.12
C LYS A 385 7.74 26.17 3.94
N HIS A 386 7.35 27.27 3.33
CA HIS A 386 8.05 27.84 2.18
C HIS A 386 9.50 28.22 2.48
N SER A 387 9.79 28.80 3.66
CA SER A 387 11.16 29.18 4.03
C SER A 387 12.09 27.97 4.22
N LYS A 388 11.58 26.86 4.74
CA LYS A 388 12.34 25.63 4.89
C LYS A 388 12.61 24.97 3.54
N LEU A 389 11.62 25.02 2.64
CA LEU A 389 11.72 24.52 1.30
C LEU A 389 12.85 25.11 0.47
N GLU A 390 12.98 26.42 0.49
CA GLU A 390 14.01 27.11 -0.30
C GLU A 390 15.42 26.68 0.12
N LYS A 391 15.66 26.49 1.42
CA LYS A 391 16.95 25.99 1.92
C LYS A 391 17.28 24.60 1.42
N VAL A 392 16.31 23.69 1.50
CA VAL A 392 16.48 22.31 1.00
C VAL A 392 16.70 22.31 -0.50
N LYS A 393 15.88 23.06 -1.23
CA LYS A 393 15.98 23.16 -2.69
C LYS A 393 17.35 23.67 -3.12
N GLU A 394 17.85 24.75 -2.52
CA GLU A 394 19.18 25.27 -2.82
C GLU A 394 20.29 24.27 -2.52
N TYR A 395 20.18 23.55 -1.42
CA TYR A 395 21.18 22.54 -1.05
C TYR A 395 21.15 21.36 -2.05
N MET A 396 19.99 20.77 -2.27
CA MET A 396 19.86 19.57 -3.10
C MET A 396 20.19 19.84 -4.57
N LEU A 397 19.89 21.04 -5.10
CA LEU A 397 20.28 21.42 -6.45
C LEU A 397 21.81 21.52 -6.65
N ARG A 398 22.55 21.69 -5.56
CA ARG A 398 24.04 21.63 -5.61
C ARG A 398 24.59 20.21 -5.58
N GLN A 399 23.79 19.22 -5.17
CA GLN A 399 24.20 17.82 -5.13
C GLN A 399 23.94 17.07 -6.45
N LEU A 400 23.07 17.64 -7.31
CA LEU A 400 22.77 17.15 -8.65
C LEU A 400 23.81 17.65 -9.66
#